data_93e7d767c1ece3989989af3225babf25
#
_entry.id   93e7d767c1ece3989989af3225babf25
#
_cell.length_a   1.000
_cell.length_b   1.000
_cell.length_c   1.000
_cell.angle_alpha   90.00
_cell.angle_beta   90.00
_cell.angle_gamma   90.00
#
_symmetry.space_group_name_H-M   'P 1'
#
loop_
_entity.id
_entity.type
_entity.pdbx_description
1 polymer ?
#
loop_
_entity_poly.entity_id
_entity_poly.type
_entity_poly.pdbx_seq_one_letter_code
_entity_poly.pdbx_strand_id
1 'polypeptide(L)'
;IYFKDNKETTFSAYYPYSKFLTDGKMNWNIAEVEANQPCKADVLFASGATASKASPTVNFTDAEHRFKHCMSLVEFKIKPGQGVKDNNYKFNSLNMKGIFTSGKFDTRTGSVETAGDRATLTRVFNDVPFESEESFAYIMLPQSLESNKMDIEIYLLLNDSEVKYTTPITPSTNGQFEGGKKYTYNITVKNTGITIEKANIVPWENGDSSDLDADIAL
;
A
#
# COMPACT_ATOMS: atom_id res chain seq x y z
N ILE A 1 -33.52 -6.02 2.24
CA ILE A 1 -33.77 -5.02 1.19
C ILE A 1 -35.16 -5.21 0.69
N TYR A 2 -35.96 -4.14 0.56
CA TYR A 2 -37.30 -4.17 0.00
C TYR A 2 -37.28 -3.50 -1.37
N PHE A 3 -37.60 -4.25 -2.42
CA PHE A 3 -37.73 -3.71 -3.77
C PHE A 3 -39.09 -3.04 -3.95
N LYS A 4 -39.08 -1.78 -4.34
CA LYS A 4 -40.28 -0.95 -4.48
C LYS A 4 -41.15 -1.36 -5.71
N ASP A 5 -40.44 -1.84 -6.74
CA ASP A 5 -41.03 -2.29 -8.00
C ASP A 5 -40.25 -3.50 -8.58
N ASN A 6 -40.52 -3.89 -9.82
CA ASN A 6 -39.85 -5.02 -10.48
C ASN A 6 -38.59 -4.61 -11.26
N LYS A 7 -38.14 -3.35 -11.12
CA LYS A 7 -36.92 -2.89 -11.80
C LYS A 7 -35.69 -3.43 -11.12
N GLU A 8 -34.65 -3.64 -11.90
CA GLU A 8 -33.33 -3.93 -11.37
C GLU A 8 -32.75 -2.73 -10.64
N THR A 9 -32.10 -3.02 -9.53
CA THR A 9 -31.36 -2.08 -8.71
C THR A 9 -29.90 -2.50 -8.73
N THR A 10 -29.00 -1.56 -9.04
CA THR A 10 -27.55 -1.76 -9.01
C THR A 10 -27.03 -1.50 -7.61
N PHE A 11 -26.12 -2.35 -7.17
CA PHE A 11 -25.48 -2.29 -5.86
C PHE A 11 -23.98 -2.06 -5.98
N SER A 12 -23.45 -1.37 -5.00
CA SER A 12 -22.02 -1.30 -4.71
C SER A 12 -21.78 -1.68 -3.26
N ALA A 13 -20.57 -2.15 -2.97
CA ALA A 13 -20.14 -2.50 -1.64
C ALA A 13 -18.69 -2.02 -1.41
N TYR A 14 -18.32 -1.76 -0.18
CA TYR A 14 -16.98 -1.35 0.18
C TYR A 14 -16.56 -1.94 1.52
N TYR A 15 -15.25 -2.04 1.72
CA TYR A 15 -14.61 -2.46 2.96
C TYR A 15 -13.40 -1.56 3.24
N PRO A 16 -13.11 -1.22 4.51
CA PRO A 16 -13.88 -1.52 5.72
C PRO A 16 -15.14 -0.67 5.86
N TYR A 17 -16.10 -1.15 6.63
CA TYR A 17 -17.29 -0.37 6.97
C TYR A 17 -16.91 0.80 7.87
N SER A 18 -17.47 1.97 7.59
CA SER A 18 -17.39 3.13 8.46
C SER A 18 -18.76 3.77 8.65
N LYS A 19 -19.05 4.15 9.90
CA LYS A 19 -20.22 4.97 10.24
C LYS A 19 -19.94 6.49 10.13
N PHE A 20 -18.67 6.87 9.96
CA PHE A 20 -18.23 8.25 9.88
C PHE A 20 -18.00 8.66 8.43
N LEU A 21 -19.10 8.92 7.71
CA LEU A 21 -19.03 9.39 6.33
C LEU A 21 -19.47 10.85 6.28
N THR A 22 -18.77 11.64 5.47
CA THR A 22 -19.19 12.99 5.09
C THR A 22 -19.42 13.02 3.59
N ASP A 23 -20.66 13.26 3.16
CA ASP A 23 -21.08 13.22 1.75
C ASP A 23 -20.72 11.94 1.02
N GLY A 24 -20.84 10.78 1.70
CA GLY A 24 -20.47 9.48 1.15
C GLY A 24 -18.96 9.23 1.04
N LYS A 25 -18.14 10.10 1.60
CA LYS A 25 -16.67 9.94 1.63
C LYS A 25 -16.19 9.57 3.03
N MET A 26 -15.23 8.67 3.09
CA MET A 26 -14.53 8.24 4.29
C MET A 26 -13.14 8.87 4.31
N ASN A 27 -12.78 9.57 5.38
CA ASN A 27 -11.41 10.02 5.58
C ASN A 27 -10.51 8.81 5.88
N TRP A 28 -9.32 8.81 5.28
CA TRP A 28 -8.37 7.72 5.39
C TRP A 28 -6.97 8.25 5.65
N ASN A 29 -6.27 7.69 6.62
CA ASN A 29 -4.88 8.03 6.93
C ASN A 29 -4.07 6.75 7.07
N ILE A 30 -3.24 6.44 6.09
CA ILE A 30 -2.45 5.21 6.06
C ILE A 30 -1.38 5.19 7.16
N ALA A 31 -0.82 6.33 7.55
CA ALA A 31 0.20 6.37 8.60
C ALA A 31 -0.34 5.94 9.97
N GLU A 32 -1.58 6.29 10.29
CA GLU A 32 -2.22 5.86 11.53
C GLU A 32 -2.57 4.38 11.54
N VAL A 33 -2.99 3.85 10.38
CA VAL A 33 -3.40 2.45 10.25
C VAL A 33 -2.19 1.53 10.18
N GLU A 34 -1.18 1.87 9.37
CA GLU A 34 0.01 1.04 9.18
C GLU A 34 0.90 0.91 10.42
N ALA A 35 0.93 1.95 11.27
CA ALA A 35 1.67 1.88 12.53
C ALA A 35 1.19 0.72 13.43
N ASN A 36 -0.08 0.32 13.30
CA ASN A 36 -0.70 -0.68 14.16
C ASN A 36 -1.02 -1.99 13.42
N GLN A 37 -1.53 -1.92 12.20
CA GLN A 37 -1.96 -3.08 11.41
C GLN A 37 -1.94 -2.77 9.91
N PRO A 38 -0.85 -3.02 9.20
CA PRO A 38 -0.69 -2.67 7.79
C PRO A 38 -1.81 -3.17 6.86
N CYS A 39 -2.29 -4.41 7.09
CA CYS A 39 -3.39 -4.99 6.30
C CYS A 39 -4.72 -4.23 6.39
N LYS A 40 -4.91 -3.40 7.43
CA LYS A 40 -6.11 -2.57 7.58
C LYS A 40 -6.03 -1.23 6.83
N ALA A 41 -4.88 -0.90 6.24
CA ALA A 41 -4.75 0.28 5.41
C ALA A 41 -5.44 0.13 4.04
N ASP A 42 -5.80 -1.08 3.65
CA ASP A 42 -6.46 -1.35 2.38
C ASP A 42 -7.95 -0.98 2.38
N VAL A 43 -8.40 -0.55 1.23
CA VAL A 43 -9.82 -0.26 0.95
C VAL A 43 -10.23 -1.04 -0.29
N LEU A 44 -11.30 -1.80 -0.14
CA LEU A 44 -11.87 -2.60 -1.21
C LEU A 44 -13.20 -2.01 -1.70
N PHE A 45 -13.44 -2.11 -3.01
CA PHE A 45 -14.69 -1.68 -3.63
C PHE A 45 -15.18 -2.70 -4.65
N ALA A 46 -16.51 -2.91 -4.65
CA ALA A 46 -17.21 -3.75 -5.60
C ALA A 46 -18.43 -2.99 -6.14
N SER A 47 -18.75 -3.13 -7.41
CA SER A 47 -19.89 -2.45 -8.02
C SER A 47 -20.49 -3.22 -9.19
N GLY A 48 -21.68 -2.80 -9.62
CA GLY A 48 -22.32 -3.32 -10.82
C GLY A 48 -23.21 -4.53 -10.60
N ALA A 49 -23.16 -5.19 -9.45
CA ALA A 49 -24.06 -6.29 -9.15
C ALA A 49 -25.52 -5.80 -9.10
N THR A 50 -26.44 -6.54 -9.72
CA THR A 50 -27.86 -6.18 -9.77
C THR A 50 -28.73 -7.18 -9.02
N ALA A 51 -29.85 -6.69 -8.51
CA ALA A 51 -30.91 -7.52 -7.98
C ALA A 51 -32.28 -6.90 -8.25
N SER A 52 -33.32 -7.69 -8.22
CA SER A 52 -34.71 -7.27 -8.41
C SER A 52 -35.66 -8.04 -7.47
N LYS A 53 -36.93 -7.66 -7.46
CA LYS A 53 -37.95 -8.41 -6.69
C LYS A 53 -38.07 -9.87 -7.12
N ALA A 54 -37.83 -10.15 -8.41
CA ALA A 54 -37.88 -11.52 -8.96
C ALA A 54 -36.60 -12.31 -8.68
N SER A 55 -35.43 -11.60 -8.54
CA SER A 55 -34.12 -12.18 -8.22
C SER A 55 -33.46 -11.34 -7.13
N PRO A 56 -33.80 -11.57 -5.83
CA PRO A 56 -33.43 -10.65 -4.75
C PRO A 56 -32.01 -10.86 -4.20
N THR A 57 -31.19 -11.71 -4.82
CA THR A 57 -29.82 -11.99 -4.38
C THR A 57 -28.84 -11.09 -5.07
N VAL A 58 -28.00 -10.39 -4.29
CA VAL A 58 -26.85 -9.62 -4.78
C VAL A 58 -25.60 -10.49 -4.66
N ASN A 59 -24.82 -10.59 -5.72
CA ASN A 59 -23.59 -11.37 -5.75
C ASN A 59 -22.40 -10.50 -6.16
N PHE A 60 -21.32 -10.54 -5.37
CA PHE A 60 -20.04 -9.87 -5.61
C PHE A 60 -18.88 -10.86 -5.73
N THR A 61 -19.12 -12.12 -6.12
CA THR A 61 -18.08 -13.15 -6.20
C THR A 61 -17.57 -13.42 -7.62
N ASP A 62 -18.33 -13.01 -8.66
CA ASP A 62 -17.87 -13.17 -10.03
C ASP A 62 -16.74 -12.17 -10.38
N ALA A 63 -16.00 -12.46 -11.45
CA ALA A 63 -14.82 -11.70 -11.83
C ALA A 63 -15.12 -10.22 -12.18
N GLU A 64 -16.34 -9.91 -12.63
CA GLU A 64 -16.75 -8.57 -13.04
C GLU A 64 -17.09 -7.70 -11.81
N HIS A 65 -17.85 -8.25 -10.86
CA HIS A 65 -18.43 -7.53 -9.73
C HIS A 65 -17.69 -7.73 -8.40
N ARG A 66 -16.64 -8.58 -8.36
CA ARG A 66 -15.87 -8.86 -7.13
C ARG A 66 -15.21 -7.61 -6.56
N PHE A 67 -14.90 -7.66 -5.28
CA PHE A 67 -14.10 -6.64 -4.61
C PHE A 67 -12.73 -6.50 -5.26
N LYS A 68 -12.32 -5.26 -5.48
CA LYS A 68 -11.01 -4.86 -6.03
C LYS A 68 -10.32 -3.92 -5.06
N HIS A 69 -9.01 -4.01 -4.99
CA HIS A 69 -8.19 -3.10 -4.20
C HIS A 69 -8.28 -1.68 -4.78
N CYS A 70 -8.56 -0.70 -3.92
CA CYS A 70 -8.57 0.72 -4.29
C CYS A 70 -7.24 1.39 -3.98
N MET A 71 -6.40 0.78 -3.15
CA MET A 71 -5.07 1.24 -2.76
C MET A 71 -3.99 0.67 -3.67
N SER A 72 -2.75 1.12 -3.49
CA SER A 72 -1.54 0.60 -4.14
C SER A 72 -0.74 -0.21 -3.13
N LEU A 73 -0.28 -1.40 -3.50
CA LEU A 73 0.65 -2.19 -2.69
C LEU A 73 2.09 -1.90 -3.13
N VAL A 74 2.95 -1.49 -2.21
CA VAL A 74 4.38 -1.21 -2.48
C VAL A 74 5.24 -2.14 -1.64
N GLU A 75 5.89 -3.07 -2.29
CA GLU A 75 6.78 -4.07 -1.69
C GLU A 75 8.24 -3.68 -1.88
N PHE A 76 9.02 -3.77 -0.83
CA PHE A 76 10.46 -3.62 -0.84
C PHE A 76 11.13 -4.94 -0.50
N LYS A 77 12.07 -5.36 -1.36
CA LYS A 77 12.98 -6.48 -1.13
C LYS A 77 14.39 -5.91 -1.04
N ILE A 78 14.89 -5.78 0.19
CA ILE A 78 16.15 -5.09 0.47
C ILE A 78 17.19 -6.12 0.91
N LYS A 79 18.30 -6.21 0.20
CA LYS A 79 19.37 -7.15 0.52
C LYS A 79 20.70 -6.43 0.78
N PRO A 80 21.53 -6.96 1.70
CA PRO A 80 22.87 -6.49 1.90
C PRO A 80 23.74 -6.88 0.71
N GLY A 81 24.50 -5.91 0.20
CA GLY A 81 25.50 -6.09 -0.83
C GLY A 81 26.92 -6.05 -0.25
N GLN A 82 27.89 -5.90 -1.14
CA GLN A 82 29.31 -5.86 -0.78
C GLN A 82 29.60 -4.79 0.27
N GLY A 83 30.38 -5.13 1.28
CA GLY A 83 30.79 -4.26 2.36
C GLY A 83 29.74 -4.01 3.43
N VAL A 84 28.46 -4.38 3.20
CA VAL A 84 27.41 -4.39 4.22
C VAL A 84 27.29 -5.79 4.81
N LYS A 85 27.20 -6.81 3.96
CA LYS A 85 27.03 -8.22 4.37
C LYS A 85 28.15 -8.70 5.32
N ASP A 86 29.37 -8.23 5.12
CA ASP A 86 30.56 -8.73 5.82
C ASP A 86 30.93 -7.91 7.08
N ASN A 87 30.14 -6.91 7.47
CA ASN A 87 30.49 -5.95 8.51
C ASN A 87 29.45 -5.78 9.63
N ASN A 88 28.59 -6.78 9.87
CA ASN A 88 27.62 -6.80 10.98
C ASN A 88 26.73 -5.56 11.07
N TYR A 89 26.26 -5.06 9.92
CA TYR A 89 25.26 -3.99 9.91
C TYR A 89 23.94 -4.49 10.49
N LYS A 90 23.23 -3.60 11.18
CA LYS A 90 21.86 -3.84 11.64
C LYS A 90 20.91 -2.93 10.86
N PHE A 91 19.74 -3.45 10.48
CA PHE A 91 18.68 -2.67 9.86
C PHE A 91 17.89 -1.93 10.92
N ASN A 92 17.94 -0.59 10.89
CA ASN A 92 17.31 0.25 11.90
C ASN A 92 15.94 0.73 11.42
N SER A 93 15.89 1.46 10.29
CA SER A 93 14.63 2.00 9.80
C SER A 93 14.65 2.28 8.30
N LEU A 94 13.45 2.43 7.72
CA LEU A 94 13.22 2.90 6.36
C LEU A 94 12.21 4.04 6.38
N ASN A 95 12.53 5.12 5.67
CA ASN A 95 11.64 6.24 5.44
C ASN A 95 11.26 6.35 3.96
N MET A 96 9.98 6.55 3.70
CA MET A 96 9.45 6.99 2.40
C MET A 96 9.03 8.45 2.52
N LYS A 97 9.65 9.33 1.73
CA LYS A 97 9.46 10.78 1.84
C LYS A 97 8.71 11.35 0.64
N GLY A 98 7.97 12.42 0.89
CA GLY A 98 7.30 13.18 -0.17
C GLY A 98 6.02 12.52 -0.68
N ILE A 99 5.34 11.74 0.16
CA ILE A 99 4.09 11.03 -0.16
C ILE A 99 2.91 11.61 0.60
N PHE A 100 1.71 11.50 0.02
CA PHE A 100 0.48 11.75 0.77
C PHE A 100 0.14 10.51 1.61
N THR A 101 -0.07 10.72 2.90
CA THR A 101 -0.52 9.69 3.84
C THR A 101 -1.99 9.79 4.18
N SER A 102 -2.62 10.91 3.88
CA SER A 102 -4.04 11.17 4.12
C SER A 102 -4.81 11.31 2.81
N GLY A 103 -6.07 10.89 2.83
CA GLY A 103 -6.94 10.93 1.66
C GLY A 103 -8.41 10.76 2.01
N LYS A 104 -9.22 10.68 0.96
CA LYS A 104 -10.66 10.42 1.04
C LYS A 104 -11.02 9.30 0.07
N PHE A 105 -11.75 8.32 0.57
CA PHE A 105 -12.36 7.26 -0.23
C PHE A 105 -13.84 7.56 -0.46
N ASP A 106 -14.29 7.62 -1.71
CA ASP A 106 -15.71 7.77 -2.05
C ASP A 106 -16.37 6.37 -2.12
N THR A 107 -17.28 6.12 -1.17
CA THR A 107 -17.97 4.82 -1.04
C THR A 107 -18.97 4.52 -2.15
N ARG A 108 -19.27 5.49 -3.01
CA ARG A 108 -20.20 5.36 -4.15
C ARG A 108 -19.49 4.99 -5.45
N THR A 109 -18.24 5.42 -5.60
CA THR A 109 -17.47 5.28 -6.85
C THR A 109 -16.24 4.39 -6.71
N GLY A 110 -15.77 4.15 -5.47
CA GLY A 110 -14.50 3.45 -5.22
C GLY A 110 -13.25 4.31 -5.46
N SER A 111 -13.42 5.60 -5.76
CA SER A 111 -12.30 6.50 -6.01
C SER A 111 -11.60 6.91 -4.72
N VAL A 112 -10.27 7.04 -4.79
CA VAL A 112 -9.43 7.55 -3.71
C VAL A 112 -8.79 8.85 -4.14
N GLU A 113 -8.92 9.89 -3.31
CA GLU A 113 -8.31 11.21 -3.52
C GLU A 113 -7.31 11.47 -2.39
N THR A 114 -6.15 12.02 -2.70
CA THR A 114 -5.18 12.47 -1.69
C THR A 114 -5.64 13.77 -1.04
N ALA A 115 -5.27 13.98 0.24
CA ALA A 115 -5.58 15.17 0.99
C ALA A 115 -4.44 15.54 1.95
N GLY A 116 -4.41 16.82 2.35
CA GLY A 116 -3.38 17.34 3.25
C GLY A 116 -2.03 17.56 2.59
N ASP A 117 -0.98 17.55 3.39
CA ASP A 117 0.39 17.77 2.94
C ASP A 117 1.12 16.44 2.73
N ARG A 118 2.19 16.49 1.95
CA ARG A 118 3.11 15.36 1.80
C ARG A 118 3.88 15.14 3.09
N ALA A 119 4.07 13.87 3.45
CA ALA A 119 4.68 13.46 4.70
C ALA A 119 5.79 12.43 4.48
N THR A 120 6.36 11.98 5.56
CA THR A 120 7.29 10.83 5.61
C THR A 120 6.59 9.68 6.32
N LEU A 121 6.57 8.51 5.70
CA LEU A 121 6.14 7.28 6.32
C LEU A 121 7.39 6.50 6.76
N THR A 122 7.50 6.22 8.05
CA THR A 122 8.66 5.54 8.66
C THR A 122 8.28 4.14 9.12
N ARG A 123 9.14 3.17 8.84
CA ARG A 123 9.10 1.84 9.45
C ARG A 123 10.37 1.59 10.25
N VAL A 124 10.21 1.18 11.49
CA VAL A 124 11.32 0.85 12.41
C VAL A 124 11.47 -0.67 12.48
N PHE A 125 12.71 -1.16 12.41
CA PHE A 125 13.06 -2.58 12.44
C PHE A 125 13.78 -3.00 13.74
N ASN A 126 13.98 -2.07 14.68
CA ASN A 126 14.60 -2.32 15.98
C ASN A 126 15.96 -3.02 15.91
N ASP A 127 16.83 -2.56 15.00
CA ASP A 127 18.22 -2.98 14.89
C ASP A 127 18.42 -4.48 14.61
N VAL A 128 17.58 -5.06 13.76
CA VAL A 128 17.75 -6.47 13.35
C VAL A 128 19.04 -6.66 12.56
N PRO A 129 19.77 -7.79 12.74
CA PRO A 129 20.94 -8.10 11.91
C PRO A 129 20.60 -8.07 10.43
N PHE A 130 21.39 -7.35 9.62
CA PHE A 130 21.15 -7.21 8.19
C PHE A 130 22.08 -8.14 7.38
N GLU A 131 21.83 -9.44 7.46
CA GLU A 131 22.65 -10.51 6.86
C GLU A 131 22.01 -11.14 5.62
N SER A 132 20.68 -11.01 5.49
CA SER A 132 19.88 -11.57 4.42
C SER A 132 18.95 -10.54 3.80
N GLU A 133 18.15 -10.95 2.80
CA GLU A 133 17.11 -10.11 2.24
C GLU A 133 15.97 -9.94 3.24
N GLU A 134 15.59 -8.68 3.46
CA GLU A 134 14.41 -8.27 4.20
C GLU A 134 13.31 -7.89 3.21
N SER A 135 12.11 -8.44 3.40
CA SER A 135 10.95 -8.16 2.56
C SER A 135 9.80 -7.61 3.40
N PHE A 136 9.22 -6.51 2.96
CA PHE A 136 8.07 -5.89 3.60
C PHE A 136 7.29 -5.03 2.62
N ALA A 137 6.02 -4.80 2.95
CA ALA A 137 5.13 -4.07 2.07
C ALA A 137 4.41 -2.94 2.81
N TYR A 138 3.98 -1.95 2.04
CA TYR A 138 3.13 -0.84 2.47
C TYR A 138 1.90 -0.75 1.59
N ILE A 139 0.77 -0.44 2.19
CA ILE A 139 -0.42 -0.04 1.45
C ILE A 139 -0.44 1.48 1.37
N MET A 140 -0.44 2.00 0.16
CA MET A 140 -0.34 3.43 -0.11
C MET A 140 -1.57 3.94 -0.84
N LEU A 141 -1.90 5.21 -0.62
CA LEU A 141 -2.89 5.91 -1.43
C LEU A 141 -2.43 5.98 -2.88
N PRO A 142 -3.32 5.74 -3.86
CA PRO A 142 -3.05 6.09 -5.25
C PRO A 142 -2.71 7.57 -5.34
N GLN A 143 -1.54 7.89 -5.91
CA GLN A 143 -1.06 9.26 -5.94
C GLN A 143 -0.01 9.52 -7.00
N SER A 144 0.01 10.77 -7.49
CA SER A 144 1.12 11.29 -8.30
C SER A 144 2.21 11.81 -7.37
N LEU A 145 3.46 11.49 -7.68
CA LEU A 145 4.61 11.96 -6.93
C LEU A 145 5.10 13.30 -7.49
N GLU A 146 5.63 14.13 -6.59
CA GLU A 146 6.31 15.35 -7.01
C GLU A 146 7.56 15.01 -7.81
N SER A 147 7.77 15.69 -8.95
CA SER A 147 8.87 15.38 -9.86
C SER A 147 8.96 13.91 -10.27
N ASN A 148 7.82 13.18 -10.26
CA ASN A 148 7.67 11.76 -10.62
C ASN A 148 8.49 10.79 -9.78
N LYS A 149 8.92 11.17 -8.58
CA LYS A 149 9.73 10.33 -7.67
C LYS A 149 9.40 10.59 -6.21
N MET A 150 9.74 9.61 -5.37
CA MET A 150 9.85 9.77 -3.92
C MET A 150 11.24 9.35 -3.45
N ASP A 151 11.70 9.89 -2.33
CA ASP A 151 12.98 9.50 -1.75
C ASP A 151 12.77 8.37 -0.73
N ILE A 152 13.59 7.32 -0.87
CA ILE A 152 13.76 6.27 0.12
C ILE A 152 15.02 6.57 0.91
N GLU A 153 14.90 6.58 2.23
CA GLU A 153 16.03 6.66 3.15
C GLU A 153 16.12 5.37 3.95
N ILE A 154 17.24 4.68 3.86
CA ILE A 154 17.54 3.46 4.62
C ILE A 154 18.56 3.82 5.69
N TYR A 155 18.24 3.50 6.94
CA TYR A 155 19.10 3.71 8.08
C TYR A 155 19.60 2.36 8.59
N LEU A 156 20.92 2.22 8.60
CA LEU A 156 21.62 1.07 9.16
C LEU A 156 22.47 1.50 10.35
N LEU A 157 22.75 0.59 11.27
CA LEU A 157 23.74 0.78 12.32
C LEU A 157 24.97 -0.07 12.04
N LEU A 158 26.14 0.54 12.15
CA LEU A 158 27.44 -0.12 12.16
C LEU A 158 28.19 0.29 13.43
N ASN A 159 28.48 -0.66 14.32
CA ASN A 159 29.12 -0.37 15.63
C ASN A 159 28.41 0.77 16.39
N ASP A 160 27.06 0.69 16.45
CA ASP A 160 26.17 1.67 17.09
C ASP A 160 26.22 3.10 16.47
N SER A 161 26.87 3.26 15.33
CA SER A 161 26.87 4.50 14.55
C SER A 161 25.90 4.38 13.39
N GLU A 162 25.02 5.39 13.25
CA GLU A 162 24.05 5.43 12.16
C GLU A 162 24.72 5.72 10.82
N VAL A 163 24.36 4.92 9.81
CA VAL A 163 24.74 5.11 8.41
C VAL A 163 23.47 5.25 7.59
N LYS A 164 23.32 6.41 6.94
CA LYS A 164 22.16 6.74 6.12
C LYS A 164 22.45 6.58 4.64
N TYR A 165 21.55 5.93 3.94
CA TYR A 165 21.54 5.82 2.49
C TYR A 165 20.27 6.46 1.95
N THR A 166 20.38 7.26 0.88
CA THR A 166 19.23 7.93 0.24
C THR A 166 19.23 7.63 -1.25
N THR A 167 18.05 7.34 -1.81
CA THR A 167 17.88 7.12 -3.24
C THR A 167 16.45 7.45 -3.67
N PRO A 168 16.27 8.10 -4.84
CA PRO A 168 14.94 8.30 -5.40
C PRO A 168 14.43 7.00 -6.02
N ILE A 169 13.11 6.77 -5.91
CA ILE A 169 12.40 5.74 -6.66
C ILE A 169 11.28 6.35 -7.49
N THR A 170 11.02 5.73 -8.64
CA THR A 170 9.95 6.11 -9.57
C THR A 170 8.99 4.93 -9.72
N PRO A 171 7.70 5.06 -9.43
CA PRO A 171 6.75 3.95 -9.50
C PRO A 171 6.46 3.51 -10.94
N SER A 172 6.36 4.48 -11.85
CA SER A 172 6.06 4.25 -13.26
C SER A 172 6.66 5.37 -14.12
N THR A 173 6.50 5.28 -15.44
CA THR A 173 6.92 6.35 -16.37
C THR A 173 6.23 7.68 -16.07
N ASN A 174 5.03 7.65 -15.49
CA ASN A 174 4.23 8.83 -15.16
C ASN A 174 4.39 9.29 -13.69
N GLY A 175 5.26 8.65 -12.92
CA GLY A 175 5.47 8.98 -11.50
C GLY A 175 4.23 8.78 -10.63
N GLN A 176 3.40 7.77 -10.93
CA GLN A 176 2.14 7.51 -10.23
C GLN A 176 2.14 6.14 -9.58
N PHE A 177 1.62 6.07 -8.36
CA PHE A 177 1.09 4.86 -7.77
C PHE A 177 -0.39 4.77 -8.11
N GLU A 178 -0.79 3.72 -8.80
CA GLU A 178 -2.18 3.48 -9.23
C GLU A 178 -2.88 2.50 -8.30
N GLY A 179 -4.15 2.73 -8.00
CA GLY A 179 -4.97 1.79 -7.23
C GLY A 179 -5.07 0.43 -7.91
N GLY A 180 -5.11 -0.65 -7.12
CA GLY A 180 -5.17 -2.02 -7.61
C GLY A 180 -3.88 -2.49 -8.30
N LYS A 181 -2.74 -1.84 -8.05
CA LYS A 181 -1.42 -2.26 -8.55
C LYS A 181 -0.48 -2.60 -7.41
N LYS A 182 0.35 -3.63 -7.64
CA LYS A 182 1.48 -4.03 -6.80
C LYS A 182 2.77 -3.57 -7.47
N TYR A 183 3.62 -2.88 -6.71
CA TYR A 183 4.92 -2.36 -7.11
C TYR A 183 5.99 -3.04 -6.28
N THR A 184 6.87 -3.83 -6.89
CA THR A 184 7.97 -4.49 -6.18
C THR A 184 9.30 -3.85 -6.55
N TYR A 185 10.05 -3.40 -5.54
CA TYR A 185 11.37 -2.81 -5.67
C TYR A 185 12.44 -3.73 -5.08
N ASN A 186 13.38 -4.19 -5.90
CA ASN A 186 14.55 -4.92 -5.45
C ASN A 186 15.69 -3.91 -5.19
N ILE A 187 16.13 -3.84 -3.95
CA ILE A 187 17.13 -2.88 -3.48
C ILE A 187 18.35 -3.63 -2.97
N THR A 188 19.53 -3.23 -3.41
CA THR A 188 20.79 -3.74 -2.86
C THR A 188 21.54 -2.59 -2.20
N VAL A 189 21.84 -2.72 -0.90
CA VAL A 189 22.59 -1.73 -0.11
C VAL A 189 24.03 -2.20 -0.01
N LYS A 190 24.95 -1.39 -0.54
CA LYS A 190 26.40 -1.58 -0.44
C LYS A 190 26.97 -0.49 0.47
N ASN A 191 28.17 -0.70 1.02
CA ASN A 191 28.84 0.34 1.82
C ASN A 191 29.11 1.63 1.03
N THR A 192 29.11 1.57 -0.30
CA THR A 192 29.32 2.72 -1.18
C THR A 192 28.03 3.37 -1.69
N GLY A 193 26.86 2.82 -1.39
CA GLY A 193 25.56 3.34 -1.84
C GLY A 193 24.51 2.27 -2.10
N ILE A 194 23.40 2.71 -2.71
CA ILE A 194 22.24 1.86 -3.02
C ILE A 194 22.14 1.64 -4.52
N THR A 195 21.77 0.42 -4.89
CA THR A 195 21.35 0.06 -6.25
C THR A 195 19.91 -0.39 -6.22
N ILE A 196 19.06 0.18 -7.08
CA ILE A 196 17.65 -0.19 -7.24
C ILE A 196 17.43 -0.70 -8.65
N GLU A 197 16.76 -1.84 -8.76
CA GLU A 197 16.26 -2.33 -10.04
C GLU A 197 14.96 -1.62 -10.41
N LYS A 198 14.63 -1.60 -11.72
CA LYS A 198 13.35 -1.06 -12.17
C LYS A 198 12.19 -1.79 -11.46
N ALA A 199 11.19 -1.03 -11.02
CA ALA A 199 10.01 -1.60 -10.36
C ALA A 199 9.34 -2.66 -11.24
N ASN A 200 8.99 -3.80 -10.65
CA ASN A 200 8.05 -4.74 -11.24
C ASN A 200 6.63 -4.30 -10.86
N ILE A 201 5.77 -4.07 -11.87
CA ILE A 201 4.41 -3.56 -11.66
C ILE A 201 3.44 -4.58 -12.22
N VAL A 202 2.57 -5.09 -11.38
CA VAL A 202 1.54 -6.08 -11.73
C VAL A 202 0.19 -5.67 -11.14
N PRO A 203 -0.95 -6.21 -11.66
CA PRO A 203 -2.22 -6.08 -10.96
C PRO A 203 -2.10 -6.63 -9.52
N TRP A 204 -2.69 -5.95 -8.56
CA TRP A 204 -2.77 -6.46 -7.20
C TRP A 204 -4.01 -7.38 -7.10
N GLU A 205 -3.78 -8.69 -7.19
CA GLU A 205 -4.82 -9.70 -7.17
C GLU A 205 -5.19 -10.10 -5.73
N ASN A 206 -6.43 -10.52 -5.53
CA ASN A 206 -6.87 -11.06 -4.25
C ASN A 206 -6.08 -12.33 -3.92
N GLY A 207 -5.44 -12.36 -2.76
CA GLY A 207 -4.56 -13.45 -2.34
C GLY A 207 -3.07 -13.07 -2.31
N ASP A 208 -2.66 -11.98 -2.96
CA ASP A 208 -1.29 -11.45 -2.87
C ASP A 208 -0.96 -10.86 -1.49
N SER A 209 -1.95 -10.77 -0.60
CA SER A 209 -1.78 -10.30 0.79
C SER A 209 -1.16 -11.36 1.72
N SER A 210 -0.88 -12.57 1.24
CA SER A 210 -0.23 -13.63 2.03
C SER A 210 1.19 -13.29 2.47
N ASP A 211 1.82 -12.29 1.83
CA ASP A 211 3.16 -11.80 2.19
C ASP A 211 3.13 -10.60 3.16
N LEU A 212 1.94 -10.06 3.46
CA LEU A 212 1.76 -9.22 4.61
C LEU A 212 1.57 -10.17 5.79
N ASP A 213 2.60 -10.40 6.60
CA ASP A 213 2.51 -11.13 7.87
C ASP A 213 1.37 -10.54 8.71
N ALA A 214 0.18 -10.96 8.38
CA ALA A 214 -1.00 -10.76 9.18
C ALA A 214 -1.08 -11.96 10.11
N ASP A 215 -0.34 -11.94 11.20
CA ASP A 215 -0.75 -12.62 12.40
C ASP A 215 -2.12 -12.07 12.79
N ILE A 216 -3.14 -12.62 12.13
CA ILE A 216 -4.52 -12.45 12.56
C ILE A 216 -4.67 -13.39 13.76
N ALA A 217 -4.27 -12.92 14.93
CA ALA A 217 -4.80 -13.46 16.18
C ALA A 217 -6.30 -13.11 16.16
N LEU A 218 -7.13 -14.14 15.96
CA LEU A 218 -8.57 -14.12 16.18
C LEU A 218 -8.87 -13.85 17.66
#